data_28624b2d329810d3315cc91dae6bdf60
#
_entry.id   28624b2d329810d3315cc91dae6bdf60
#
_cell.length_a   1.000
_cell.length_b   1.000
_cell.length_c   1.000
_cell.angle_alpha   90.00
_cell.angle_beta   90.00
_cell.angle_gamma   90.00
#
_symmetry.space_group_name_H-M   'P 1'
#
loop_
_entity.id
_entity.type
_entity.pdbx_description
1 polymer ?
#
loop_
_entity_poly.entity_id
_entity_poly.type
_entity_poly.pdbx_seq_one_letter_code
_entity_poly.pdbx_strand_id
1 'polypeptide(L)'
;MKREIITMRKTIVSIAAVIVMCISCFACIGGETAFAEEDNQGFVINDYQVDIRVHENNTMEITEDIDAYFLARKHGIYRTIPTRLDINLTSDNGDKETYSYGCSVKDVKVSGGKGSVEDGDGGTTVIKIGDSDKLVKGLQKYSISYTYVYPDDRIDDFDFIYHNVLGDRWSVPIKKFSFFMKFDKALPEGTRESLMLFSGSGGTTDNALGVKYAVREKSITGSVQDIDPGEAITIKAVLPDDYFTGEKTRSPILPILGLVIALAGVAAALFFGLRTRRKKPVQTVEFHPPEGLSPAEVGTIVDENADNRDVLSLIPWFGTQGYLTMRIVEKKVRRKTKEVIELTKVKDLPDSAPEYQRKFFNLLFEDGNVRVMDDLDERFGEEFQKVTGSLNMEFKGDRALSTGSGKSFLMSLIISVGAALFY
;
A
#
# COMPACT_ATOMS: atom_id res chain seq x y z
N MET A 1 -19.32 3.99 -24.90
CA MET A 1 -18.22 3.03 -24.61
C MET A 1 -16.82 3.63 -24.72
N LYS A 2 -16.34 4.21 -25.84
CA LYS A 2 -15.00 4.85 -25.90
C LYS A 2 -14.80 6.07 -24.97
N ARG A 3 -15.83 6.92 -24.77
CA ARG A 3 -15.73 8.09 -23.87
C ARG A 3 -15.77 7.72 -22.38
N GLU A 4 -16.50 6.72 -21.99
CA GLU A 4 -16.52 6.23 -20.60
C GLU A 4 -15.19 5.60 -20.18
N ILE A 5 -14.56 4.86 -21.11
CA ILE A 5 -13.22 4.30 -20.89
C ILE A 5 -12.16 5.41 -20.70
N ILE A 6 -12.32 6.53 -21.44
CA ILE A 6 -11.42 7.69 -21.32
C ILE A 6 -11.64 8.43 -20.00
N THR A 7 -12.89 8.56 -19.54
CA THR A 7 -13.21 9.21 -18.27
C THR A 7 -12.77 8.35 -17.09
N MET A 8 -13.01 7.03 -17.14
CA MET A 8 -12.50 6.08 -16.14
C MET A 8 -10.96 6.07 -16.09
N ARG A 9 -10.27 6.08 -17.23
CA ARG A 9 -8.80 6.21 -17.26
C ARG A 9 -8.30 7.52 -16.64
N LYS A 10 -8.95 8.65 -16.89
CA LYS A 10 -8.59 9.93 -16.28
C LYS A 10 -8.80 9.93 -14.77
N THR A 11 -9.88 9.31 -14.29
CA THR A 11 -10.16 9.18 -12.84
C THR A 11 -9.15 8.25 -12.16
N ILE A 12 -8.81 7.11 -12.77
CA ILE A 12 -7.80 6.17 -12.26
C ILE A 12 -6.40 6.82 -12.26
N VAL A 13 -6.05 7.55 -13.31
CA VAL A 13 -4.77 8.29 -13.38
C VAL A 13 -4.72 9.41 -12.33
N SER A 14 -5.85 10.10 -12.06
CA SER A 14 -5.91 11.12 -11.01
C SER A 14 -5.79 10.52 -9.61
N ILE A 15 -6.40 9.37 -9.34
CA ILE A 15 -6.28 8.66 -8.06
C ILE A 15 -4.86 8.11 -7.88
N ALA A 16 -4.26 7.54 -8.93
CA ALA A 16 -2.88 7.10 -8.90
C ALA A 16 -1.90 8.27 -8.69
N ALA A 17 -2.15 9.42 -9.31
CA ALA A 17 -1.35 10.63 -9.11
C ALA A 17 -1.45 11.17 -7.67
N VAL A 18 -2.63 11.12 -7.05
CA VAL A 18 -2.82 11.50 -5.63
C VAL A 18 -2.10 10.53 -4.70
N ILE A 19 -2.15 9.22 -4.97
CA ILE A 19 -1.44 8.21 -4.18
C ILE A 19 0.08 8.40 -4.32
N VAL A 20 0.59 8.63 -5.53
CA VAL A 20 2.02 8.93 -5.76
C VAL A 20 2.43 10.25 -5.12
N MET A 21 1.57 11.27 -5.12
CA MET A 21 1.82 12.55 -4.46
C MET A 21 1.79 12.44 -2.93
N CYS A 22 0.95 11.59 -2.36
CA CYS A 22 0.95 11.28 -0.92
C CYS A 22 2.21 10.49 -0.53
N ILE A 23 2.68 9.55 -1.35
CA ILE A 23 3.93 8.79 -1.11
C ILE A 23 5.15 9.73 -1.24
N SER A 24 5.16 10.66 -2.19
CA SER A 24 6.26 11.64 -2.31
C SER A 24 6.25 12.70 -1.20
N CYS A 25 5.10 13.06 -0.63
CA CYS A 25 5.04 13.93 0.57
C CYS A 25 5.56 13.22 1.83
N PHE A 26 5.40 11.89 1.93
CA PHE A 26 6.01 11.13 3.03
C PHE A 26 7.54 10.96 2.89
N ALA A 27 8.05 10.96 1.66
CA ALA A 27 9.49 10.93 1.39
C ALA A 27 10.21 12.28 1.62
N CYS A 28 9.47 13.40 1.69
CA CYS A 28 10.04 14.73 1.93
C CYS A 28 10.03 15.18 3.41
N ILE A 29 9.56 14.32 4.36
CA ILE A 29 9.67 14.57 5.81
C ILE A 29 10.88 13.80 6.41
N GLY A 30 11.76 13.26 5.58
CA GLY A 30 13.11 12.91 5.96
C GLY A 30 13.93 14.21 6.09
N GLY A 31 13.69 14.99 7.14
CA GLY A 31 14.66 15.96 7.59
C GLY A 31 15.91 15.14 7.93
N GLU A 32 16.99 15.33 7.17
CA GLU A 32 18.32 15.04 7.65
C GLU A 32 18.49 15.84 8.95
N THR A 33 18.14 15.22 10.09
CA THR A 33 18.80 15.60 11.31
C THR A 33 20.24 15.15 11.07
N ALA A 34 21.05 16.08 10.58
CA ALA A 34 22.48 16.00 10.73
C ALA A 34 22.69 15.78 12.24
N PHE A 35 22.81 14.52 12.64
CA PHE A 35 23.47 14.22 13.90
C PHE A 35 24.83 14.88 13.72
N ALA A 36 25.07 15.95 14.48
CA ALA A 36 26.40 16.49 14.61
C ALA A 36 27.24 15.25 14.90
N GLU A 37 28.15 14.95 13.99
CA GLU A 37 29.21 13.98 14.16
C GLU A 37 29.97 14.46 15.42
N GLU A 38 29.46 14.02 16.59
CA GLU A 38 30.13 14.31 17.85
C GLU A 38 31.50 13.66 17.71
N ASP A 39 32.51 14.49 17.61
CA ASP A 39 33.92 14.12 17.44
C ASP A 39 34.28 12.98 18.42
N ASN A 40 34.11 11.73 17.95
CA ASN A 40 34.27 10.50 18.72
C ASN A 40 35.75 10.14 18.94
N GLN A 41 36.67 11.01 18.56
CA GLN A 41 38.11 10.85 18.82
C GLN A 41 38.50 10.93 20.33
N GLY A 42 37.53 10.91 21.23
CA GLY A 42 37.74 11.10 22.65
C GLY A 42 37.99 9.83 23.46
N PHE A 43 37.88 8.62 22.92
CA PHE A 43 38.16 7.36 23.65
C PHE A 43 38.58 6.23 22.71
N VAL A 44 39.08 5.15 23.31
CA VAL A 44 39.50 3.91 22.63
C VAL A 44 38.89 2.75 23.41
N ILE A 45 38.45 1.70 22.75
CA ILE A 45 38.02 0.46 23.38
C ILE A 45 39.29 -0.45 23.51
N ASN A 46 39.69 -0.72 24.71
CA ASN A 46 40.88 -1.53 24.97
C ASN A 46 40.61 -3.04 24.87
N ASP A 47 39.46 -3.48 25.39
CA ASP A 47 39.01 -4.88 25.32
C ASP A 47 37.47 -4.87 25.12
N TYR A 48 36.98 -5.66 24.18
CA TYR A 48 35.58 -5.83 23.91
C TYR A 48 35.28 -7.32 23.77
N GLN A 49 34.48 -7.83 24.68
CA GLN A 49 34.09 -9.24 24.72
C GLN A 49 32.59 -9.36 24.48
N VAL A 50 32.19 -10.32 23.64
CA VAL A 50 30.78 -10.57 23.32
C VAL A 50 30.49 -12.05 23.59
N ASP A 51 29.63 -12.31 24.55
CA ASP A 51 29.10 -13.64 24.85
C ASP A 51 27.69 -13.76 24.32
N ILE A 52 27.44 -14.76 23.47
CA ILE A 52 26.20 -15.02 22.80
C ILE A 52 25.73 -16.43 23.15
N ARG A 53 24.50 -16.56 23.63
CA ARG A 53 23.83 -17.85 23.77
C ARG A 53 22.68 -17.92 22.75
N VAL A 54 22.77 -18.85 21.80
CA VAL A 54 21.80 -19.10 20.76
C VAL A 54 20.84 -20.21 21.21
N HIS A 55 19.57 -19.85 21.35
CA HIS A 55 18.51 -20.76 21.74
C HIS A 55 17.91 -21.51 20.56
N GLU A 56 17.20 -22.62 20.82
CA GLU A 56 16.54 -23.42 19.79
C GLU A 56 15.45 -22.68 18.99
N ASN A 57 14.92 -21.59 19.52
CA ASN A 57 13.93 -20.73 18.86
C ASN A 57 14.54 -19.55 18.10
N ASN A 58 15.82 -19.60 17.79
CA ASN A 58 16.58 -18.53 17.13
C ASN A 58 16.56 -17.17 17.86
N THR A 59 16.39 -17.20 19.20
CA THR A 59 16.66 -16.03 20.04
C THR A 59 18.10 -16.09 20.56
N MET A 60 18.71 -14.94 20.75
CA MET A 60 20.09 -14.85 21.26
C MET A 60 20.12 -14.00 22.54
N GLU A 61 20.59 -14.56 23.62
CA GLU A 61 20.97 -13.81 24.81
C GLU A 61 22.39 -13.32 24.61
N ILE A 62 22.59 -12.02 24.59
CA ILE A 62 23.87 -11.38 24.28
C ILE A 62 24.32 -10.55 25.48
N THR A 63 25.60 -10.74 25.86
CA THR A 63 26.27 -9.88 26.83
C THR A 63 27.51 -9.30 26.19
N GLU A 64 27.65 -8.00 26.26
CA GLU A 64 28.78 -7.24 25.74
C GLU A 64 29.52 -6.57 26.89
N ASP A 65 30.78 -6.93 27.09
CA ASP A 65 31.66 -6.30 28.12
C ASP A 65 32.70 -5.43 27.42
N ILE A 66 32.74 -4.14 27.76
CA ILE A 66 33.49 -3.11 27.05
C ILE A 66 34.37 -2.34 28.03
N ASP A 67 35.67 -2.44 27.86
CA ASP A 67 36.71 -1.67 28.56
C ASP A 67 37.08 -0.44 27.71
N ALA A 68 36.49 0.71 27.97
CA ALA A 68 36.71 1.96 27.23
C ALA A 68 37.67 2.88 27.99
N TYR A 69 38.69 3.39 27.32
CA TYR A 69 39.64 4.35 27.88
C TYR A 69 39.40 5.76 27.29
N PHE A 70 38.85 6.66 28.10
CA PHE A 70 38.53 8.00 27.69
C PHE A 70 39.74 8.94 27.78
N LEU A 71 40.18 9.46 26.65
CA LEU A 71 41.25 10.45 26.50
C LEU A 71 40.73 11.85 26.85
N ALA A 72 39.52 12.15 26.43
CA ALA A 72 38.80 13.39 26.78
C ALA A 72 37.63 13.11 27.74
N ARG A 73 37.11 14.15 28.36
CA ARG A 73 35.92 14.01 29.22
C ARG A 73 34.67 13.83 28.35
N LYS A 74 33.92 12.76 28.53
CA LYS A 74 32.69 12.42 27.84
C LYS A 74 31.61 12.01 28.85
N HIS A 75 30.34 11.97 28.41
CA HIS A 75 29.21 11.57 29.25
C HIS A 75 29.01 10.03 29.28
N GLY A 76 29.61 9.28 28.35
CA GLY A 76 29.46 7.83 28.24
C GLY A 76 29.64 7.33 26.82
N ILE A 77 29.02 6.19 26.49
CA ILE A 77 29.08 5.54 25.18
C ILE A 77 27.69 5.31 24.60
N TYR A 78 27.62 5.15 23.28
CA TYR A 78 26.45 4.72 22.54
C TYR A 78 26.73 3.37 21.89
N ARG A 79 25.79 2.44 22.03
CA ARG A 79 25.78 1.15 21.33
C ARG A 79 24.61 1.09 20.38
N THR A 80 24.86 1.07 19.08
CA THR A 80 23.82 0.95 18.04
C THR A 80 23.77 -0.47 17.54
N ILE A 81 22.60 -1.11 17.64
CA ILE A 81 22.36 -2.50 17.25
C ILE A 81 21.40 -2.49 16.07
N PRO A 82 21.76 -3.06 14.90
CA PRO A 82 20.85 -3.21 13.77
C PRO A 82 19.67 -4.11 14.14
N THR A 83 18.44 -3.64 13.84
CA THR A 83 17.20 -4.41 13.97
C THR A 83 16.53 -4.67 12.63
N ARG A 84 17.11 -4.14 11.54
CA ARG A 84 16.75 -4.50 10.18
C ARG A 84 17.97 -5.12 9.51
N LEU A 85 17.80 -6.32 8.99
CA LEU A 85 18.82 -7.07 8.28
C LEU A 85 18.33 -7.37 6.86
N ASP A 86 19.13 -7.03 5.87
CA ASP A 86 18.91 -7.40 4.48
C ASP A 86 19.93 -8.47 4.09
N ILE A 87 19.46 -9.69 3.83
CA ILE A 87 20.31 -10.85 3.54
C ILE A 87 20.15 -11.20 2.06
N ASN A 88 21.27 -11.21 1.34
CA ASN A 88 21.31 -11.65 -0.04
C ASN A 88 21.63 -13.14 -0.08
N LEU A 89 20.72 -13.95 -0.61
CA LEU A 89 20.92 -15.35 -0.91
C LEU A 89 21.01 -15.51 -2.43
N THR A 90 21.89 -16.43 -2.86
CA THR A 90 21.99 -16.80 -4.27
C THR A 90 21.43 -18.20 -4.38
N SER A 91 20.35 -18.38 -5.15
CA SER A 91 19.76 -19.69 -5.42
C SER A 91 20.67 -20.53 -6.30
N ASP A 92 20.43 -21.84 -6.36
CA ASP A 92 21.19 -22.78 -7.20
C ASP A 92 21.14 -22.42 -8.70
N ASN A 93 20.13 -21.67 -9.13
CA ASN A 93 19.98 -21.15 -10.48
C ASN A 93 20.77 -19.86 -10.74
N GLY A 94 21.47 -19.33 -9.73
CA GLY A 94 22.24 -18.09 -9.82
C GLY A 94 21.41 -16.80 -9.61
N ASP A 95 20.12 -16.91 -9.35
CA ASP A 95 19.27 -15.76 -9.03
C ASP A 95 19.58 -15.24 -7.62
N LYS A 96 19.66 -13.92 -7.49
CA LYS A 96 19.90 -13.26 -6.20
C LYS A 96 18.58 -12.81 -5.63
N GLU A 97 18.23 -13.32 -4.46
CA GLU A 97 17.07 -12.89 -3.69
C GLU A 97 17.52 -12.14 -2.44
N THR A 98 16.85 -11.02 -2.15
CA THR A 98 17.10 -10.23 -0.94
C THR A 98 15.95 -10.45 0.03
N TYR A 99 16.27 -10.98 1.20
CA TYR A 99 15.33 -11.16 2.29
C TYR A 99 15.55 -10.08 3.34
N SER A 100 14.49 -9.33 3.66
CA SER A 100 14.51 -8.30 4.70
C SER A 100 13.86 -8.81 5.97
N TYR A 101 14.60 -8.79 7.07
CA TYR A 101 14.14 -9.25 8.38
C TYR A 101 14.07 -8.09 9.37
N GLY A 102 12.94 -8.01 10.09
CA GLY A 102 12.79 -7.08 11.22
C GLY A 102 13.05 -7.81 12.54
N CYS A 103 14.27 -7.67 13.06
CA CYS A 103 14.66 -8.21 14.36
C CYS A 103 14.23 -7.27 15.51
N SER A 104 14.27 -7.74 16.74
CA SER A 104 13.99 -6.89 17.91
C SER A 104 14.96 -7.11 19.04
N VAL A 105 15.27 -6.03 19.77
CA VAL A 105 16.11 -6.03 20.97
C VAL A 105 15.20 -5.88 22.18
N LYS A 106 15.29 -6.79 23.14
CA LYS A 106 14.45 -6.84 24.35
C LYS A 106 15.29 -7.01 25.60
N ASP A 107 14.68 -6.77 26.76
CA ASP A 107 15.25 -7.04 28.09
C ASP A 107 16.62 -6.42 28.32
N VAL A 108 16.84 -5.21 27.80
CA VAL A 108 18.12 -4.51 27.88
C VAL A 108 18.45 -4.16 29.33
N LYS A 109 19.62 -4.58 29.78
CA LYS A 109 20.21 -4.21 31.08
C LYS A 109 21.60 -3.66 30.84
N VAL A 110 21.96 -2.62 31.56
CA VAL A 110 23.29 -1.99 31.46
C VAL A 110 23.93 -1.82 32.82
N SER A 111 25.24 -1.85 32.86
CA SER A 111 26.06 -1.47 34.02
C SER A 111 27.21 -0.55 33.59
N GLY A 112 27.81 0.17 34.54
CA GLY A 112 28.84 1.18 34.26
C GLY A 112 28.29 2.61 34.06
N GLY A 113 26.97 2.80 33.98
CA GLY A 113 26.33 4.09 33.86
C GLY A 113 24.80 3.98 33.92
N LYS A 114 24.08 5.11 33.81
CA LYS A 114 22.64 5.10 33.56
C LYS A 114 22.41 4.65 32.13
N GLY A 115 21.41 3.79 31.90
CA GLY A 115 21.02 3.30 30.59
C GLY A 115 19.73 3.92 30.09
N SER A 116 19.66 4.24 28.80
CA SER A 116 18.41 4.46 28.09
C SER A 116 18.44 3.75 26.74
N VAL A 117 17.25 3.35 26.26
CA VAL A 117 17.07 2.64 24.99
C VAL A 117 16.13 3.46 24.13
N GLU A 118 16.51 3.68 22.89
CA GLU A 118 15.76 4.47 21.91
C GLU A 118 15.75 3.74 20.57
N ASP A 119 14.70 3.97 19.79
CA ASP A 119 14.70 3.57 18.38
C ASP A 119 15.58 4.56 17.61
N GLY A 120 16.52 4.01 16.85
CA GLY A 120 17.42 4.78 15.99
C GLY A 120 16.98 4.74 14.52
N ASP A 121 17.65 5.54 13.70
CA ASP A 121 17.37 5.63 12.28
C ASP A 121 17.79 4.34 11.54
N GLY A 122 17.09 4.06 10.41
CA GLY A 122 17.42 2.96 9.52
C GLY A 122 17.17 1.56 10.09
N GLY A 123 16.29 1.42 11.08
CA GLY A 123 16.00 0.13 11.72
C GLY A 123 17.15 -0.30 12.65
N THR A 124 17.42 0.52 13.64
CA THR A 124 18.41 0.24 14.70
C THR A 124 17.81 0.50 16.08
N THR A 125 18.36 -0.13 17.10
CA THR A 125 18.13 0.20 18.51
C THR A 125 19.41 0.84 19.06
N VAL A 126 19.28 2.00 19.67
CA VAL A 126 20.40 2.72 20.29
C VAL A 126 20.32 2.60 21.80
N ILE A 127 21.37 2.07 22.41
CA ILE A 127 21.54 1.97 23.86
C ILE A 127 22.56 3.03 24.27
N LYS A 128 22.11 4.00 25.05
CA LYS A 128 22.98 5.04 25.65
C LYS A 128 23.38 4.62 27.05
N ILE A 129 24.66 4.67 27.36
CA ILE A 129 25.18 4.33 28.70
C ILE A 129 26.01 5.49 29.18
N GLY A 130 25.50 6.24 30.14
CA GLY A 130 26.16 7.41 30.66
C GLY A 130 25.20 8.30 31.47
N ASP A 131 25.69 9.47 31.88
CA ASP A 131 24.93 10.45 32.65
C ASP A 131 25.20 11.84 32.08
N SER A 132 24.15 12.53 31.64
CA SER A 132 24.24 13.89 31.07
C SER A 132 24.89 14.89 32.03
N ASP A 133 24.77 14.65 33.33
CA ASP A 133 25.27 15.56 34.37
C ASP A 133 26.66 15.15 34.89
N LYS A 134 27.22 14.02 34.40
CA LYS A 134 28.49 13.49 34.88
C LYS A 134 29.43 13.19 33.71
N LEU A 135 30.62 13.77 33.79
CA LEU A 135 31.70 13.48 32.85
C LEU A 135 32.63 12.39 33.41
N VAL A 136 33.01 11.44 32.57
CA VAL A 136 33.95 10.37 32.86
C VAL A 136 35.25 10.59 32.08
N LYS A 137 36.37 10.10 32.60
CA LYS A 137 37.69 10.12 31.99
C LYS A 137 38.51 8.91 32.44
N GLY A 138 39.48 8.48 31.65
CA GLY A 138 40.28 7.28 31.93
C GLY A 138 39.51 5.99 31.68
N LEU A 139 39.94 4.89 32.33
CA LEU A 139 39.29 3.60 32.12
C LEU A 139 37.86 3.56 32.71
N GLN A 140 36.95 3.16 31.90
CA GLN A 140 35.54 2.88 32.27
C GLN A 140 35.18 1.49 31.77
N LYS A 141 34.40 0.76 32.57
CA LYS A 141 33.91 -0.57 32.21
C LYS A 141 32.38 -0.50 32.07
N TYR A 142 31.92 -0.99 30.96
CA TYR A 142 30.49 -1.08 30.63
C TYR A 142 30.12 -2.53 30.36
N SER A 143 28.95 -2.94 30.83
CA SER A 143 28.38 -4.23 30.46
C SER A 143 26.95 -4.02 29.98
N ILE A 144 26.60 -4.62 28.87
CA ILE A 144 25.27 -4.54 28.25
C ILE A 144 24.77 -5.97 28.07
N SER A 145 23.60 -6.31 28.57
CA SER A 145 22.95 -7.57 28.26
C SER A 145 21.57 -7.34 27.65
N TYR A 146 21.22 -8.13 26.64
CA TYR A 146 19.93 -8.03 25.94
C TYR A 146 19.59 -9.34 25.25
N THR A 147 18.29 -9.49 24.90
CA THR A 147 17.79 -10.56 24.06
C THR A 147 17.60 -10.04 22.63
N TYR A 148 18.28 -10.65 21.67
CA TYR A 148 18.10 -10.37 20.24
C TYR A 148 17.19 -11.45 19.64
N VAL A 149 16.06 -11.03 19.04
CA VAL A 149 15.05 -11.93 18.53
C VAL A 149 15.01 -11.84 17.01
N TYR A 150 15.29 -12.96 16.36
CA TYR A 150 15.07 -13.12 14.93
C TYR A 150 13.59 -13.47 14.65
N PRO A 151 12.98 -12.92 13.61
CA PRO A 151 11.67 -13.41 13.16
C PRO A 151 11.81 -14.77 12.47
N ASP A 152 10.68 -15.35 12.09
CA ASP A 152 10.60 -16.48 11.18
C ASP A 152 11.28 -16.13 9.85
N ASP A 153 12.22 -16.94 9.39
CA ASP A 153 12.98 -16.66 8.16
C ASP A 153 12.17 -16.87 6.88
N ARG A 154 11.01 -17.58 6.96
CA ARG A 154 10.12 -17.89 5.84
C ARG A 154 10.78 -18.69 4.71
N ILE A 155 11.84 -19.41 5.03
CA ILE A 155 12.54 -20.30 4.10
C ILE A 155 12.20 -21.73 4.53
N ASP A 156 11.69 -22.54 3.61
CA ASP A 156 11.22 -23.90 3.89
C ASP A 156 12.33 -24.96 3.70
N ASP A 157 13.45 -24.58 3.05
CA ASP A 157 14.50 -25.54 2.66
C ASP A 157 15.68 -25.61 3.63
N PHE A 158 15.92 -24.55 4.41
CA PHE A 158 17.05 -24.46 5.34
C PHE A 158 16.91 -23.37 6.37
N ASP A 159 17.52 -23.53 7.52
CA ASP A 159 17.75 -22.49 8.51
C ASP A 159 19.10 -21.80 8.28
N PHE A 160 19.30 -20.61 8.83
CA PHE A 160 20.60 -19.96 8.76
C PHE A 160 20.90 -19.12 10.01
N ILE A 161 22.19 -18.91 10.22
CA ILE A 161 22.71 -17.90 11.14
C ILE A 161 23.28 -16.77 10.28
N TYR A 162 22.84 -15.54 10.54
CA TYR A 162 23.45 -14.35 10.00
C TYR A 162 23.48 -13.28 11.09
N HIS A 163 24.63 -13.15 11.76
CA HIS A 163 24.74 -12.29 12.92
C HIS A 163 26.01 -11.46 12.90
N ASN A 164 25.87 -10.15 13.15
CA ASN A 164 26.99 -9.26 13.35
C ASN A 164 27.46 -9.36 14.80
N VAL A 165 28.47 -10.18 15.06
CA VAL A 165 29.08 -10.31 16.40
C VAL A 165 29.80 -9.04 16.82
N LEU A 166 30.26 -8.25 15.83
CA LEU A 166 30.68 -6.86 15.98
C LEU A 166 30.01 -6.03 14.90
N GLY A 167 29.24 -5.03 15.29
CA GLY A 167 28.59 -4.11 14.34
C GLY A 167 29.50 -2.98 13.86
N ASP A 168 29.21 -2.42 12.71
CA ASP A 168 29.96 -1.36 12.01
C ASP A 168 29.80 0.05 12.60
N ARG A 169 28.95 0.21 13.63
CA ARG A 169 28.60 1.52 14.19
C ARG A 169 29.55 2.03 15.29
N TRP A 170 30.69 1.39 15.47
CA TRP A 170 31.72 1.90 16.34
C TRP A 170 32.60 2.91 15.60
N SER A 171 32.56 4.16 16.04
CA SER A 171 33.34 5.27 15.47
C SER A 171 34.73 5.45 16.14
N VAL A 172 35.12 4.49 16.95
CA VAL A 172 36.41 4.49 17.70
C VAL A 172 37.15 3.18 17.47
N PRO A 173 38.48 3.18 17.54
CA PRO A 173 39.27 1.98 17.37
C PRO A 173 39.07 1.00 18.55
N ILE A 174 39.13 -0.31 18.25
CA ILE A 174 39.03 -1.40 19.21
C ILE A 174 40.35 -2.18 19.17
N LYS A 175 41.08 -2.14 20.26
CA LYS A 175 42.42 -2.79 20.32
C LYS A 175 42.33 -4.31 20.37
N LYS A 176 41.36 -4.85 21.08
CA LYS A 176 41.15 -6.28 21.22
C LYS A 176 39.67 -6.58 21.23
N PHE A 177 39.28 -7.52 20.38
CA PHE A 177 37.91 -8.04 20.30
C PHE A 177 37.92 -9.55 20.41
N SER A 178 36.97 -10.11 21.16
CA SER A 178 36.71 -11.54 21.23
C SER A 178 35.23 -11.83 21.36
N PHE A 179 34.80 -12.95 20.79
CA PHE A 179 33.46 -13.44 20.96
C PHE A 179 33.38 -14.91 21.26
N PHE A 180 32.35 -15.31 22.00
CA PHE A 180 31.97 -16.68 22.29
C PHE A 180 30.51 -16.87 22.01
N MET A 181 30.15 -17.62 20.96
CA MET A 181 28.79 -17.97 20.59
C MET A 181 28.54 -19.42 20.97
N LYS A 182 27.66 -19.66 21.92
CA LYS A 182 27.25 -20.98 22.42
C LYS A 182 25.86 -21.32 21.93
N PHE A 183 25.68 -22.54 21.47
CA PHE A 183 24.39 -23.07 20.98
C PHE A 183 23.80 -24.08 21.99
N ASP A 184 22.49 -23.97 22.21
CA ASP A 184 21.78 -24.96 23.06
C ASP A 184 21.72 -26.33 22.35
N LYS A 185 21.48 -26.36 21.04
CA LYS A 185 21.52 -27.53 20.17
C LYS A 185 22.92 -27.69 19.53
N ALA A 186 23.38 -28.92 19.31
CA ALA A 186 24.64 -29.16 18.61
C ALA A 186 24.59 -28.67 17.17
N LEU A 187 25.68 -28.05 16.72
CA LEU A 187 25.84 -27.68 15.32
C LEU A 187 25.95 -28.95 14.46
N PRO A 188 25.26 -29.04 13.30
CA PRO A 188 25.36 -30.18 12.40
C PRO A 188 26.77 -30.43 11.90
N GLU A 189 27.06 -31.68 11.53
CA GLU A 189 28.29 -32.00 10.77
C GLU A 189 28.26 -31.18 9.46
N GLY A 190 29.41 -30.65 9.07
CA GLY A 190 29.51 -29.79 7.89
C GLY A 190 29.28 -28.29 8.16
N THR A 191 28.78 -27.87 9.34
CA THR A 191 28.63 -26.44 9.66
C THR A 191 29.99 -25.72 9.60
N ARG A 192 31.11 -26.40 9.94
CA ARG A 192 32.43 -25.81 9.87
C ARG A 192 32.83 -25.45 8.44
N GLU A 193 32.47 -26.27 7.49
CA GLU A 193 32.74 -26.11 6.05
C GLU A 193 31.82 -25.06 5.42
N SER A 194 30.58 -24.93 5.90
CA SER A 194 29.59 -23.97 5.41
C SER A 194 29.66 -22.60 6.08
N LEU A 195 30.44 -22.50 7.19
CA LEU A 195 30.56 -21.25 7.94
C LEU A 195 31.41 -20.25 7.18
N MET A 196 30.85 -19.08 6.96
CA MET A 196 31.51 -17.91 6.39
C MET A 196 31.67 -16.86 7.48
N LEU A 197 32.89 -16.36 7.68
CA LEU A 197 33.14 -15.22 8.54
C LEU A 197 33.60 -14.06 7.67
N PHE A 198 32.84 -12.99 7.69
CA PHE A 198 33.15 -11.74 7.00
C PHE A 198 33.69 -10.75 8.03
N SER A 199 34.76 -10.06 7.72
CA SER A 199 35.31 -9.04 8.61
C SER A 199 36.00 -7.93 7.84
N GLY A 200 35.83 -6.68 8.30
CA GLY A 200 36.41 -5.47 7.69
C GLY A 200 35.34 -4.40 7.49
N SER A 201 35.61 -3.46 6.58
CA SER A 201 34.73 -2.37 6.24
C SER A 201 33.45 -2.86 5.53
N GLY A 202 32.37 -2.07 5.54
CA GLY A 202 31.07 -2.44 4.98
C GLY A 202 31.14 -2.95 3.54
N GLY A 203 30.48 -4.10 3.29
CA GLY A 203 30.47 -4.79 1.99
C GLY A 203 31.59 -5.79 1.76
N THR A 204 32.49 -5.99 2.71
CA THR A 204 33.56 -7.01 2.66
C THR A 204 32.94 -8.42 2.69
N THR A 205 33.42 -9.30 1.80
CA THR A 205 32.93 -10.68 1.65
C THR A 205 33.95 -11.74 2.03
N ASP A 206 35.01 -11.33 2.70
CA ASP A 206 36.08 -12.17 3.18
C ASP A 206 36.45 -11.84 4.64
N ASN A 207 37.42 -12.57 5.20
CA ASN A 207 37.94 -12.32 6.54
C ASN A 207 39.14 -11.34 6.47
N ALA A 208 38.88 -10.08 6.05
CA ALA A 208 39.93 -9.09 5.81
C ALA A 208 40.71 -8.72 7.07
N LEU A 209 40.08 -8.72 8.25
CA LEU A 209 40.75 -8.48 9.53
C LEU A 209 41.59 -9.68 10.03
N GLY A 210 41.51 -10.84 9.39
CA GLY A 210 42.21 -12.03 9.82
C GLY A 210 41.73 -12.55 11.18
N VAL A 211 40.46 -12.51 11.45
CA VAL A 211 39.85 -13.04 12.68
C VAL A 211 40.23 -14.51 12.85
N LYS A 212 40.86 -14.84 13.96
CA LYS A 212 41.15 -16.23 14.32
C LYS A 212 39.90 -16.82 14.97
N TYR A 213 39.32 -17.85 14.36
CA TYR A 213 38.10 -18.47 14.88
C TYR A 213 38.19 -20.00 14.93
N ALA A 214 37.36 -20.61 15.76
CA ALA A 214 37.19 -22.04 15.87
C ALA A 214 35.71 -22.41 16.00
N VAL A 215 35.30 -23.44 15.24
CA VAL A 215 33.98 -24.05 15.32
C VAL A 215 34.10 -25.37 16.07
N ARG A 216 33.26 -25.55 17.10
CA ARG A 216 33.13 -26.77 17.90
C ARG A 216 31.68 -27.23 17.84
N GLU A 217 31.41 -28.41 18.38
CA GLU A 217 30.10 -29.03 18.39
C GLU A 217 28.94 -28.10 18.84
N LYS A 218 29.18 -27.29 19.86
CA LYS A 218 28.20 -26.37 20.43
C LYS A 218 28.67 -24.93 20.56
N SER A 219 29.72 -24.55 19.86
CA SER A 219 30.22 -23.19 19.98
C SER A 219 31.05 -22.74 18.80
N ILE A 220 30.98 -21.44 18.55
CA ILE A 220 31.87 -20.70 17.66
C ILE A 220 32.58 -19.63 18.50
N THR A 221 33.91 -19.58 18.40
CA THR A 221 34.70 -18.57 19.12
C THR A 221 35.60 -17.85 18.14
N GLY A 222 35.89 -16.58 18.42
CA GLY A 222 36.81 -15.83 17.59
C GLY A 222 37.47 -14.68 18.34
N SER A 223 38.60 -14.23 17.81
CA SER A 223 39.30 -13.05 18.33
C SER A 223 40.14 -12.38 17.26
N VAL A 224 40.31 -11.07 17.41
CA VAL A 224 41.12 -10.23 16.54
C VAL A 224 41.62 -9.02 17.31
N GLN A 225 42.70 -8.38 16.83
CA GLN A 225 43.26 -7.15 17.40
C GLN A 225 43.25 -6.02 16.36
N ASP A 226 43.33 -4.79 16.85
CA ASP A 226 43.52 -3.59 16.07
C ASP A 226 42.44 -3.44 14.97
N ILE A 227 41.18 -3.20 15.39
CA ILE A 227 40.04 -2.96 14.53
C ILE A 227 39.87 -1.46 14.38
N ASP A 228 39.75 -1.00 13.13
CA ASP A 228 39.53 0.41 12.81
C ASP A 228 38.05 0.81 12.97
N PRO A 229 37.74 2.12 13.14
CA PRO A 229 36.38 2.59 13.20
C PRO A 229 35.55 2.20 11.96
N GLY A 230 34.33 1.72 12.16
CA GLY A 230 33.43 1.33 11.07
C GLY A 230 33.64 -0.09 10.53
N GLU A 231 34.57 -0.84 11.07
CA GLU A 231 34.74 -2.25 10.72
C GLU A 231 33.80 -3.15 11.53
N ALA A 232 33.40 -4.25 10.91
CA ALA A 232 32.44 -5.21 11.45
C ALA A 232 32.93 -6.65 11.35
N ILE A 233 32.31 -7.54 12.11
CA ILE A 233 32.53 -8.99 12.02
C ILE A 233 31.15 -9.66 11.97
N THR A 234 30.88 -10.38 10.87
CA THR A 234 29.65 -11.09 10.64
C THR A 234 29.90 -12.59 10.49
N ILE A 235 29.07 -13.38 11.14
CA ILE A 235 29.04 -14.83 10.98
C ILE A 235 27.83 -15.20 10.15
N LYS A 236 28.06 -16.00 9.09
CA LYS A 236 27.03 -16.63 8.28
C LYS A 236 27.24 -18.14 8.24
N ALA A 237 26.21 -18.91 8.54
CA ALA A 237 26.21 -20.36 8.36
C ALA A 237 24.82 -20.82 7.90
N VAL A 238 24.80 -21.72 6.94
CA VAL A 238 23.58 -22.43 6.49
C VAL A 238 23.44 -23.70 7.33
N LEU A 239 22.27 -23.94 7.84
CA LEU A 239 21.92 -25.06 8.70
C LEU A 239 20.78 -25.86 8.04
N PRO A 240 20.61 -27.15 8.36
CA PRO A 240 19.48 -27.92 7.88
C PRO A 240 18.16 -27.30 8.33
N ASP A 241 17.10 -27.52 7.56
CA ASP A 241 15.76 -27.18 7.93
C ASP A 241 15.38 -27.75 9.31
N ASP A 242 14.52 -27.07 10.07
CA ASP A 242 14.14 -27.42 11.44
C ASP A 242 15.32 -27.47 12.45
N TYR A 243 16.42 -26.82 12.17
CA TYR A 243 17.47 -26.67 13.19
C TYR A 243 16.98 -25.79 14.34
N PHE A 244 16.30 -24.69 14.02
CA PHE A 244 15.60 -23.85 14.99
C PHE A 244 14.16 -24.32 15.15
N THR A 245 13.84 -24.95 16.28
CA THR A 245 12.55 -25.65 16.53
C THR A 245 11.66 -24.98 17.57
N GLY A 246 11.93 -23.74 17.94
CA GLY A 246 11.08 -23.01 18.92
C GLY A 246 9.82 -22.42 18.30
N GLU A 247 8.84 -22.04 19.17
CA GLU A 247 7.71 -21.22 18.71
C GLU A 247 8.24 -19.93 18.08
N LYS A 248 8.22 -19.91 16.75
CA LYS A 248 8.50 -18.71 15.96
C LYS A 248 7.42 -17.71 16.32
N THR A 249 7.76 -16.67 17.06
CA THR A 249 6.79 -15.71 17.62
C THR A 249 6.22 -14.87 16.47
N ARG A 250 5.26 -15.42 15.72
CA ARG A 250 4.42 -14.62 14.82
C ARG A 250 3.56 -13.75 15.70
N SER A 251 3.74 -12.45 15.63
CA SER A 251 2.84 -11.52 16.30
C SER A 251 1.41 -11.77 15.79
N PRO A 252 0.45 -12.22 16.62
CA PRO A 252 -0.90 -12.51 16.18
C PRO A 252 -1.70 -11.23 15.89
N ILE A 253 -1.13 -10.06 16.10
CA ILE A 253 -1.81 -8.76 16.00
C ILE A 253 -2.28 -8.50 14.57
N LEU A 254 -1.42 -8.73 13.57
CA LEU A 254 -1.76 -8.50 12.15
C LEU A 254 -2.92 -9.39 11.65
N PRO A 255 -2.89 -10.73 11.82
CA PRO A 255 -4.03 -11.57 11.43
C PRO A 255 -5.30 -11.28 12.22
N ILE A 256 -5.19 -10.94 13.52
CA ILE A 256 -6.36 -10.55 14.34
C ILE A 256 -6.95 -9.24 13.82
N LEU A 257 -6.13 -8.24 13.52
CA LEU A 257 -6.57 -6.97 12.95
C LEU A 257 -7.24 -7.17 11.59
N GLY A 258 -6.67 -8.00 10.72
CA GLY A 258 -7.26 -8.39 9.44
C GLY A 258 -8.63 -9.04 9.60
N LEU A 259 -8.77 -9.97 10.56
CA LEU A 259 -10.05 -10.61 10.86
C LEU A 259 -11.11 -9.62 11.37
N VAL A 260 -10.71 -8.68 12.25
CA VAL A 260 -11.63 -7.64 12.78
C VAL A 260 -12.12 -6.72 11.66
N ILE A 261 -11.24 -6.29 10.76
CA ILE A 261 -11.60 -5.46 9.60
C ILE A 261 -12.54 -6.23 8.66
N ALA A 262 -12.28 -7.49 8.38
CA ALA A 262 -13.13 -8.33 7.55
C ALA A 262 -14.54 -8.50 8.15
N LEU A 263 -14.64 -8.79 9.45
CA LEU A 263 -15.91 -8.91 10.15
C LEU A 263 -16.69 -7.59 10.19
N ALA A 264 -16.01 -6.47 10.39
CA ALA A 264 -16.62 -5.15 10.34
C ALA A 264 -17.15 -4.83 8.93
N GLY A 265 -16.43 -5.21 7.86
CA GLY A 265 -16.87 -5.09 6.47
C GLY A 265 -18.12 -5.90 6.17
N VAL A 266 -18.17 -7.16 6.62
CA VAL A 266 -19.36 -8.03 6.48
C VAL A 266 -20.55 -7.46 7.25
N ALA A 267 -20.35 -7.01 8.48
CA ALA A 267 -21.41 -6.41 9.29
C ALA A 267 -21.98 -5.13 8.64
N ALA A 268 -21.11 -4.27 8.10
CA ALA A 268 -21.53 -3.08 7.36
C ALA A 268 -22.32 -3.44 6.09
N ALA A 269 -21.86 -4.40 5.30
CA ALA A 269 -22.55 -4.86 4.10
C ALA A 269 -23.95 -5.42 4.42
N LEU A 270 -24.07 -6.24 5.47
CA LEU A 270 -25.35 -6.76 5.96
C LEU A 270 -26.27 -5.64 6.46
N PHE A 271 -25.74 -4.71 7.25
CA PHE A 271 -26.52 -3.57 7.76
C PHE A 271 -27.09 -2.72 6.61
N PHE A 272 -26.25 -2.32 5.66
CA PHE A 272 -26.68 -1.54 4.50
C PHE A 272 -27.60 -2.36 3.58
N GLY A 273 -27.30 -3.63 3.34
CA GLY A 273 -28.14 -4.52 2.53
C GLY A 273 -29.54 -4.75 3.12
N LEU A 274 -29.65 -4.87 4.44
CA LEU A 274 -30.95 -5.00 5.12
C LEU A 274 -31.72 -3.67 5.14
N ARG A 275 -31.00 -2.54 5.33
CA ARG A 275 -31.62 -1.21 5.39
C ARG A 275 -32.10 -0.75 4.01
N THR A 276 -31.45 -1.16 2.93
CA THR A 276 -31.79 -0.79 1.55
C THR A 276 -32.76 -1.76 0.88
N ARG A 277 -33.26 -2.79 1.59
CA ARG A 277 -34.32 -3.66 1.07
C ARG A 277 -35.55 -2.84 0.76
N ARG A 278 -35.68 -2.43 -0.50
CA ARG A 278 -36.90 -1.79 -1.01
C ARG A 278 -38.05 -2.80 -0.93
N LYS A 279 -39.21 -2.38 -0.41
CA LYS A 279 -40.45 -3.17 -0.51
C LYS A 279 -40.68 -3.40 -2.01
N LYS A 280 -40.94 -4.67 -2.39
CA LYS A 280 -41.28 -4.95 -3.79
C LYS A 280 -42.51 -4.11 -4.15
N PRO A 281 -42.47 -3.29 -5.22
CA PRO A 281 -43.64 -2.54 -5.66
C PRO A 281 -44.74 -3.55 -5.98
N VAL A 282 -45.98 -3.22 -5.56
CA VAL A 282 -47.14 -3.98 -5.99
C VAL A 282 -47.34 -3.64 -7.48
N GLN A 283 -47.24 -4.66 -8.33
CA GLN A 283 -47.51 -4.50 -9.77
C GLN A 283 -49.01 -4.34 -9.93
N THR A 284 -49.45 -3.10 -10.13
CA THR A 284 -50.81 -2.78 -10.58
C THR A 284 -50.79 -2.61 -12.10
N VAL A 285 -51.75 -3.20 -12.79
CA VAL A 285 -51.93 -2.96 -14.23
C VAL A 285 -52.71 -1.67 -14.35
N GLU A 286 -52.03 -0.63 -14.78
CA GLU A 286 -52.66 0.64 -15.11
C GLU A 286 -52.78 0.77 -16.63
N PHE A 287 -53.98 1.18 -17.10
CA PHE A 287 -54.28 1.35 -18.53
C PHE A 287 -54.07 2.78 -19.03
N HIS A 288 -53.80 3.69 -18.12
CA HIS A 288 -53.54 5.09 -18.43
C HIS A 288 -52.09 5.47 -18.15
N PRO A 289 -51.48 6.32 -19.00
CA PRO A 289 -50.15 6.84 -18.71
C PRO A 289 -50.18 7.69 -17.43
N PRO A 290 -49.05 7.75 -16.67
CA PRO A 290 -48.96 8.60 -15.50
C PRO A 290 -49.31 10.06 -15.84
N GLU A 291 -50.18 10.67 -15.02
CA GLU A 291 -50.58 12.05 -15.22
C GLU A 291 -49.38 13.02 -15.13
N GLY A 292 -49.34 13.97 -16.06
CA GLY A 292 -48.31 15.03 -16.06
C GLY A 292 -46.94 14.62 -16.57
N LEU A 293 -46.73 13.37 -17.00
CA LEU A 293 -45.46 12.90 -17.58
C LEU A 293 -45.59 12.67 -19.09
N SER A 294 -44.59 13.08 -19.83
CA SER A 294 -44.45 12.72 -21.23
C SER A 294 -43.94 11.28 -21.40
N PRO A 295 -44.12 10.62 -22.56
CA PRO A 295 -43.54 9.31 -22.81
C PRO A 295 -42.04 9.29 -22.67
N ALA A 296 -41.34 10.38 -22.99
CA ALA A 296 -39.89 10.50 -22.84
C ALA A 296 -39.48 10.49 -21.37
N GLU A 297 -40.22 11.18 -20.51
CA GLU A 297 -39.95 11.16 -19.06
C GLU A 297 -40.23 9.78 -18.46
N VAL A 298 -41.28 9.11 -18.89
CA VAL A 298 -41.59 7.74 -18.43
C VAL A 298 -40.47 6.77 -18.80
N GLY A 299 -39.98 6.80 -20.05
CA GLY A 299 -38.84 5.98 -20.47
C GLY A 299 -37.60 6.24 -19.62
N THR A 300 -37.26 7.50 -19.44
CA THR A 300 -36.11 7.91 -18.60
C THR A 300 -36.25 7.45 -17.14
N ILE A 301 -37.48 7.48 -16.57
CA ILE A 301 -37.74 7.00 -15.20
C ILE A 301 -37.56 5.48 -15.11
N VAL A 302 -37.96 4.72 -16.11
CA VAL A 302 -37.87 3.25 -16.13
C VAL A 302 -36.43 2.80 -16.20
N ASP A 303 -35.63 3.42 -17.07
CA ASP A 303 -34.23 3.01 -17.32
C ASP A 303 -33.21 3.80 -16.48
N GLU A 304 -33.67 4.76 -15.67
CA GLU A 304 -32.85 5.70 -14.88
C GLU A 304 -31.85 6.50 -15.77
N ASN A 305 -32.08 6.54 -17.07
CA ASN A 305 -31.26 7.23 -18.05
C ASN A 305 -32.03 7.52 -19.32
N ALA A 306 -31.95 8.76 -19.84
CA ALA A 306 -32.57 9.12 -21.11
C ALA A 306 -31.82 8.52 -22.30
N ASP A 307 -32.49 7.85 -23.18
CA ASP A 307 -31.96 7.37 -24.44
C ASP A 307 -32.65 8.00 -25.68
N ASN A 308 -32.15 7.68 -26.86
CA ASN A 308 -32.67 8.22 -28.12
C ASN A 308 -34.13 7.79 -28.39
N ARG A 309 -34.55 6.62 -27.90
CA ARG A 309 -35.92 6.11 -28.08
C ARG A 309 -36.91 6.91 -27.26
N ASP A 310 -36.47 7.33 -26.04
CA ASP A 310 -37.33 8.18 -25.19
C ASP A 310 -37.64 9.48 -25.88
N VAL A 311 -36.64 10.17 -26.42
CA VAL A 311 -36.86 11.44 -27.14
C VAL A 311 -37.69 11.24 -28.40
N LEU A 312 -37.43 10.16 -29.17
CA LEU A 312 -38.24 9.86 -30.39
C LEU A 312 -39.71 9.56 -30.08
N SER A 313 -40.03 9.05 -28.86
CA SER A 313 -41.41 8.81 -28.45
C SER A 313 -42.25 10.09 -28.37
N LEU A 314 -41.60 11.24 -28.31
CA LEU A 314 -42.30 12.54 -28.35
C LEU A 314 -42.95 12.84 -29.72
N ILE A 315 -42.49 12.24 -30.83
CA ILE A 315 -43.06 12.51 -32.17
C ILE A 315 -44.53 12.08 -32.21
N PRO A 316 -44.88 10.80 -31.97
CA PRO A 316 -46.30 10.42 -31.93
C PRO A 316 -47.07 11.14 -30.81
N TRP A 317 -46.44 11.46 -29.69
CA TRP A 317 -47.08 12.20 -28.61
C TRP A 317 -47.43 13.63 -29.02
N PHE A 318 -46.54 14.37 -29.70
CA PHE A 318 -46.89 15.69 -30.29
C PHE A 318 -48.03 15.59 -31.28
N GLY A 319 -48.10 14.48 -32.02
CA GLY A 319 -49.23 14.20 -32.89
C GLY A 319 -50.56 14.08 -32.14
N THR A 320 -50.60 13.31 -31.05
CA THR A 320 -51.81 13.17 -30.23
C THR A 320 -52.23 14.48 -29.55
N GLN A 321 -51.26 15.36 -29.24
CA GLN A 321 -51.48 16.68 -28.66
C GLN A 321 -51.88 17.74 -29.75
N GLY A 322 -51.85 17.35 -31.03
CA GLY A 322 -52.25 18.20 -32.15
C GLY A 322 -51.24 19.30 -32.51
N TYR A 323 -49.94 19.11 -32.16
CA TYR A 323 -48.86 20.03 -32.55
C TYR A 323 -48.28 19.72 -33.91
N LEU A 324 -48.35 18.45 -34.36
CA LEU A 324 -47.92 18.01 -35.68
C LEU A 324 -48.88 16.96 -36.23
N THR A 325 -48.79 16.70 -37.56
CA THR A 325 -49.41 15.54 -38.21
C THR A 325 -48.33 14.67 -38.83
N MET A 326 -48.59 13.35 -38.87
CA MET A 326 -47.71 12.36 -39.49
C MET A 326 -48.44 11.72 -40.67
N ARG A 327 -47.72 11.60 -41.79
CA ARG A 327 -48.22 10.90 -42.98
C ARG A 327 -47.14 9.99 -43.53
N ILE A 328 -47.53 8.85 -44.09
CA ILE A 328 -46.66 8.02 -44.89
C ILE A 328 -46.79 8.54 -46.32
N VAL A 329 -45.62 8.92 -46.90
CA VAL A 329 -45.53 9.41 -48.28
C VAL A 329 -44.52 8.57 -49.07
N GLU A 330 -44.75 8.43 -50.37
CA GLU A 330 -43.83 7.73 -51.21
C GLU A 330 -42.72 8.65 -51.72
N LYS A 331 -41.48 8.31 -51.44
CA LYS A 331 -40.29 9.02 -51.91
C LYS A 331 -39.54 8.17 -52.98
N LYS A 332 -39.33 8.76 -54.17
CA LYS A 332 -38.53 8.14 -55.22
C LYS A 332 -37.04 8.30 -54.90
N VAL A 333 -36.35 7.20 -54.61
CA VAL A 333 -34.89 7.17 -54.39
C VAL A 333 -34.26 6.38 -55.51
N ARG A 334 -33.68 7.06 -56.49
CA ARG A 334 -33.11 6.47 -57.73
C ARG A 334 -34.19 5.68 -58.52
N ARG A 335 -34.09 4.33 -58.53
CA ARG A 335 -35.05 3.46 -59.26
C ARG A 335 -36.06 2.74 -58.36
N LYS A 336 -36.08 3.05 -57.08
CA LYS A 336 -36.99 2.42 -56.09
C LYS A 336 -37.83 3.47 -55.40
N THR A 337 -39.09 3.12 -55.16
CA THR A 337 -40.00 3.89 -54.31
C THR A 337 -39.88 3.36 -52.87
N LYS A 338 -39.71 4.25 -51.89
CA LYS A 338 -39.62 3.93 -50.48
C LYS A 338 -40.69 4.73 -49.75
N GLU A 339 -41.44 4.07 -48.86
CA GLU A 339 -42.33 4.76 -47.93
C GLU A 339 -41.50 5.45 -46.85
N VAL A 340 -41.78 6.71 -46.60
CA VAL A 340 -41.10 7.55 -45.59
C VAL A 340 -42.13 8.30 -44.78
N ILE A 341 -41.78 8.66 -43.55
CA ILE A 341 -42.64 9.43 -42.67
C ILE A 341 -42.41 10.93 -42.93
N GLU A 342 -43.46 11.62 -43.24
CA GLU A 342 -43.49 13.06 -43.36
C GLU A 342 -44.19 13.64 -42.14
N LEU A 343 -43.57 14.60 -41.45
CA LEU A 343 -44.08 15.36 -40.32
C LEU A 343 -44.46 16.75 -40.83
N THR A 344 -45.66 17.20 -40.50
CA THR A 344 -46.10 18.56 -40.80
C THR A 344 -46.48 19.27 -39.51
N LYS A 345 -45.84 20.42 -39.27
CA LYS A 345 -46.13 21.29 -38.11
C LYS A 345 -47.52 21.91 -38.23
N VAL A 346 -48.32 21.80 -37.19
CA VAL A 346 -49.66 22.38 -37.11
C VAL A 346 -49.64 23.68 -36.30
N LYS A 347 -48.98 23.67 -35.15
CA LYS A 347 -48.87 24.84 -34.26
C LYS A 347 -47.58 24.71 -33.42
N ASP A 348 -47.15 25.84 -32.86
CA ASP A 348 -46.00 25.85 -31.96
C ASP A 348 -46.33 25.27 -30.58
N LEU A 349 -45.30 24.72 -29.90
CA LEU A 349 -45.42 24.36 -28.49
C LEU A 349 -45.58 25.62 -27.63
N PRO A 350 -46.34 25.55 -26.52
CA PRO A 350 -46.43 26.66 -25.58
C PRO A 350 -45.08 26.92 -24.88
N ASP A 351 -44.87 28.18 -24.48
CA ASP A 351 -43.66 28.58 -23.76
C ASP A 351 -43.48 27.84 -22.42
N SER A 352 -44.57 27.35 -21.84
CA SER A 352 -44.58 26.54 -20.62
C SER A 352 -44.13 25.09 -20.83
N ALA A 353 -43.96 24.63 -22.08
CA ALA A 353 -43.50 23.28 -22.35
C ALA A 353 -42.03 23.11 -21.84
N PRO A 354 -41.66 21.93 -21.31
CA PRO A 354 -40.32 21.64 -20.88
C PRO A 354 -39.25 21.94 -21.95
N GLU A 355 -38.09 22.36 -21.52
CA GLU A 355 -37.03 22.82 -22.41
C GLU A 355 -36.60 21.75 -23.44
N TYR A 356 -36.46 20.48 -23.01
CA TYR A 356 -36.12 19.38 -23.91
C TYR A 356 -37.17 19.14 -25.01
N GLN A 357 -38.47 19.31 -24.68
CA GLN A 357 -39.56 19.19 -25.67
C GLN A 357 -39.50 20.31 -26.70
N ARG A 358 -39.30 21.55 -26.25
CA ARG A 358 -39.19 22.73 -27.15
C ARG A 358 -37.94 22.59 -28.04
N LYS A 359 -36.80 22.19 -27.49
CA LYS A 359 -35.58 21.95 -28.26
C LYS A 359 -35.81 20.90 -29.35
N PHE A 360 -36.39 19.76 -28.98
CA PHE A 360 -36.67 18.70 -29.94
C PHE A 360 -37.65 19.12 -31.03
N PHE A 361 -38.75 19.76 -30.67
CA PHE A 361 -39.75 20.24 -31.63
C PHE A 361 -39.17 21.27 -32.59
N ASN A 362 -38.40 22.22 -32.10
CA ASN A 362 -37.72 23.21 -32.94
C ASN A 362 -36.66 22.54 -33.86
N LEU A 363 -35.94 21.56 -33.40
CA LEU A 363 -34.98 20.80 -34.21
C LEU A 363 -35.67 20.03 -35.35
N LEU A 364 -36.84 19.45 -35.09
CA LEU A 364 -37.64 18.78 -36.13
C LEU A 364 -38.08 19.76 -37.25
N PHE A 365 -38.36 21.00 -36.93
CA PHE A 365 -38.91 21.98 -37.85
C PHE A 365 -38.00 23.19 -38.10
N GLU A 366 -36.65 23.01 -37.90
CA GLU A 366 -35.66 24.06 -38.13
C GLU A 366 -35.64 24.54 -39.59
N ASP A 367 -35.83 23.62 -40.55
CA ASP A 367 -35.78 23.92 -41.99
C ASP A 367 -37.17 24.24 -42.60
N GLY A 368 -38.25 24.36 -41.79
CA GLY A 368 -39.57 24.68 -42.24
C GLY A 368 -40.69 23.86 -41.59
N ASN A 369 -41.91 24.03 -42.10
CA ASN A 369 -43.08 23.42 -41.49
C ASN A 369 -43.31 21.94 -41.87
N VAL A 370 -42.51 21.41 -42.78
CA VAL A 370 -42.57 20.01 -43.24
C VAL A 370 -41.21 19.37 -43.14
N ARG A 371 -41.14 18.21 -42.50
CA ARG A 371 -39.90 17.42 -42.35
C ARG A 371 -40.10 15.98 -42.80
N VAL A 372 -39.23 15.50 -43.64
CA VAL A 372 -39.16 14.07 -44.02
C VAL A 372 -38.13 13.37 -43.16
N MET A 373 -38.51 12.34 -42.43
CA MET A 373 -37.64 11.66 -41.45
C MET A 373 -36.46 10.90 -42.07
N ASP A 374 -36.47 10.69 -43.37
CA ASP A 374 -35.38 10.03 -44.12
C ASP A 374 -34.28 11.02 -44.55
N ASP A 375 -34.46 12.32 -44.37
CA ASP A 375 -33.57 13.41 -44.80
C ASP A 375 -32.84 14.04 -43.58
N LEU A 376 -32.54 13.24 -42.55
CA LEU A 376 -31.82 13.70 -41.37
C LEU A 376 -30.31 13.65 -41.63
N ASP A 377 -29.62 14.76 -41.40
CA ASP A 377 -28.20 14.92 -41.58
C ASP A 377 -27.39 14.65 -40.29
N GLU A 378 -26.06 14.72 -40.37
CA GLU A 378 -25.18 14.52 -39.24
C GLU A 378 -25.37 15.61 -38.18
N ARG A 379 -25.62 16.84 -38.58
CA ARG A 379 -25.91 17.99 -37.69
C ARG A 379 -27.17 17.74 -36.87
N PHE A 380 -28.22 17.20 -37.47
CA PHE A 380 -29.41 16.78 -36.71
C PHE A 380 -29.04 15.77 -35.62
N GLY A 381 -28.17 14.81 -35.93
CA GLY A 381 -27.70 13.80 -34.98
C GLY A 381 -26.99 14.43 -33.77
N GLU A 382 -26.15 15.43 -33.99
CA GLU A 382 -25.44 16.15 -32.92
C GLU A 382 -26.38 16.95 -32.02
N GLU A 383 -27.30 17.73 -32.61
CA GLU A 383 -28.28 18.51 -31.86
C GLU A 383 -29.28 17.60 -31.11
N PHE A 384 -29.66 16.47 -31.70
CA PHE A 384 -30.50 15.46 -31.05
C PHE A 384 -29.84 14.88 -29.78
N GLN A 385 -28.50 14.67 -29.75
CA GLN A 385 -27.80 14.27 -28.55
C GLN A 385 -27.85 15.33 -27.44
N LYS A 386 -27.88 16.61 -27.81
CA LYS A 386 -28.05 17.70 -26.85
C LYS A 386 -29.47 17.71 -26.24
N VAL A 387 -30.48 17.35 -27.02
CA VAL A 387 -31.85 17.18 -26.53
C VAL A 387 -31.91 16.03 -25.52
N THR A 388 -31.34 14.87 -25.85
CA THR A 388 -31.24 13.72 -24.93
C THR A 388 -30.54 14.09 -23.63
N GLY A 389 -29.42 14.86 -23.74
CA GLY A 389 -28.75 15.43 -22.61
C GLY A 389 -29.60 16.38 -21.76
N SER A 390 -30.45 17.19 -22.41
CA SER A 390 -31.36 18.10 -21.75
C SER A 390 -32.45 17.35 -20.98
N LEU A 391 -33.01 16.26 -21.52
CA LEU A 391 -33.95 15.38 -20.84
C LEU A 391 -33.31 14.74 -19.58
N ASN A 392 -32.08 14.29 -19.67
CA ASN A 392 -31.34 13.76 -18.51
C ASN A 392 -31.11 14.81 -17.40
N MET A 393 -31.02 16.10 -17.76
CA MET A 393 -30.88 17.19 -16.80
C MET A 393 -32.14 17.46 -15.98
N GLU A 394 -33.33 17.16 -16.51
CA GLU A 394 -34.62 17.29 -15.80
C GLU A 394 -34.66 16.35 -14.55
N PHE A 395 -33.92 15.24 -14.59
CA PHE A 395 -33.88 14.26 -13.51
C PHE A 395 -32.65 14.42 -12.64
N LYS A 396 -32.07 15.64 -12.51
CA LYS A 396 -31.00 15.98 -11.59
C LYS A 396 -31.51 16.86 -10.45
N GLY A 397 -30.74 16.92 -9.36
CA GLY A 397 -31.10 17.71 -8.17
C GLY A 397 -32.30 17.10 -7.43
N ASP A 398 -33.34 17.90 -7.21
CA ASP A 398 -34.52 17.51 -6.43
C ASP A 398 -35.37 16.43 -7.11
N ARG A 399 -35.32 16.31 -8.45
CA ARG A 399 -35.97 15.26 -9.24
C ARG A 399 -35.08 14.04 -9.52
N ALA A 400 -33.93 13.90 -8.84
CA ALA A 400 -33.02 12.80 -9.09
C ALA A 400 -33.65 11.42 -8.85
N LEU A 401 -33.61 10.54 -9.86
CA LEU A 401 -34.21 9.20 -9.83
C LEU A 401 -33.48 8.26 -8.86
N SER A 402 -32.18 8.49 -8.62
CA SER A 402 -31.35 7.70 -7.73
C SER A 402 -30.57 8.57 -6.76
N THR A 403 -30.86 8.46 -5.47
CA THR A 403 -30.11 9.12 -4.40
C THR A 403 -29.04 8.21 -3.83
N GLY A 404 -27.97 7.91 -4.59
CA GLY A 404 -26.74 7.50 -3.94
C GLY A 404 -26.29 6.06 -3.94
N SER A 405 -26.66 5.22 -4.92
CA SER A 405 -26.05 3.89 -5.04
C SER A 405 -24.53 3.95 -5.36
N GLY A 406 -24.08 5.02 -6.03
CA GLY A 406 -22.66 5.22 -6.36
C GLY A 406 -21.77 5.48 -5.14
N LYS A 407 -22.25 6.14 -4.10
CA LYS A 407 -21.46 6.43 -2.89
C LYS A 407 -21.24 5.18 -2.03
N SER A 408 -22.24 4.31 -1.92
CA SER A 408 -22.11 3.05 -1.15
C SER A 408 -21.20 2.03 -1.86
N PHE A 409 -21.23 1.99 -3.20
CA PHE A 409 -20.31 1.16 -3.98
C PHE A 409 -18.87 1.65 -3.87
N LEU A 410 -18.64 2.97 -3.96
CA LEU A 410 -17.29 3.54 -3.80
C LEU A 410 -16.72 3.29 -2.40
N MET A 411 -17.53 3.41 -1.35
CA MET A 411 -17.12 3.10 0.03
C MET A 411 -16.81 1.62 0.21
N SER A 412 -17.58 0.69 -0.35
CA SER A 412 -17.28 -0.73 -0.28
C SER A 412 -16.00 -1.09 -1.04
N LEU A 413 -15.74 -0.44 -2.17
CA LEU A 413 -14.51 -0.64 -2.95
C LEU A 413 -13.27 -0.13 -2.17
N ILE A 414 -13.36 1.03 -1.53
CA ILE A 414 -12.28 1.59 -0.70
C ILE A 414 -11.96 0.67 0.48
N ILE A 415 -12.98 0.14 1.15
CA ILE A 415 -12.79 -0.80 2.27
C ILE A 415 -12.16 -2.11 1.78
N SER A 416 -12.59 -2.64 0.62
CA SER A 416 -12.05 -3.88 0.05
C SER A 416 -10.60 -3.74 -0.42
N VAL A 417 -10.24 -2.60 -1.05
CA VAL A 417 -8.87 -2.30 -1.48
C VAL A 417 -7.97 -2.04 -0.27
N GLY A 418 -8.47 -1.34 0.75
CA GLY A 418 -7.73 -1.15 2.00
C GLY A 418 -7.43 -2.47 2.70
N ALA A 419 -8.37 -3.39 2.75
CA ALA A 419 -8.15 -4.73 3.33
C ALA A 419 -7.13 -5.57 2.53
N ALA A 420 -7.10 -5.44 1.19
CA ALA A 420 -6.16 -6.18 0.34
C ALA A 420 -4.72 -5.63 0.38
N LEU A 421 -4.52 -4.38 0.79
CA LEU A 421 -3.17 -3.77 0.94
C LEU A 421 -2.50 -4.13 2.28
N PHE A 422 -3.24 -4.75 3.22
CA PHE A 422 -2.71 -5.21 4.51
C PHE A 422 -2.43 -6.72 4.55
N TYR A 423 -2.58 -7.42 3.42
CA TYR A 423 -2.24 -8.84 3.25
C TYR A 423 -1.01 -8.96 2.35
#